data_3fec11c247bb5b78c95b630fe6636764
#
_entry.id   3fec11c247bb5b78c95b630fe6636764
#
_cell.length_a   1.000
_cell.length_b   1.000
_cell.length_c   1.000
_cell.angle_alpha   90.00
_cell.angle_beta   90.00
_cell.angle_gamma   90.00
#
_symmetry.space_group_name_H-M   'P 1'
#
loop_
_entity.id
_entity.type
_entity.pdbx_description
1 polymer ?
#
loop_
_entity_poly.entity_id
_entity_poly.type
_entity_poly.pdbx_seq_one_letter_code
_entity_poly.pdbx_strand_id
1 'polypeptide(L)'
;MPGPATDGVQRIQAVDRAIVLLKAVAASTTPPTVLELARRCGINRATAWRLLRTLEHHGLVDRDVVTQRYTVGYGATVIASAVTDDALIRRVRPLLTDLCLRTGEVVTLAVARRFNLVYTDQVEPPNMMAPNWLDKPLPLHATSGGKAFLAWLGRDERDAILPATLPRYTDHTVTDREELERELAEVRRTGFALCDREYEEFSSGASAAVLNSRRAPTAVVNVWGPAPMNSARRLREIGREAVRTAAEIGDLVD
;
A
#
# COMPACT_ATOMS: atom_id res chain seq x y z
N MET A 1 -10.68 -27.62 33.19
CA MET A 1 -10.10 -26.49 32.43
C MET A 1 -11.05 -26.17 31.29
N PRO A 2 -11.80 -25.05 31.33
CA PRO A 2 -12.59 -24.63 30.17
C PRO A 2 -11.65 -24.01 29.11
N GLY A 3 -11.78 -24.44 27.85
CA GLY A 3 -11.05 -23.91 26.72
C GLY A 3 -11.47 -22.46 26.41
N PRO A 4 -10.64 -21.71 25.64
CA PRO A 4 -10.90 -20.31 25.33
C PRO A 4 -12.18 -20.19 24.51
N ALA A 5 -13.11 -19.34 25.01
CA ALA A 5 -14.30 -18.96 24.29
C ALA A 5 -13.90 -18.21 23.00
N THR A 6 -14.21 -18.79 21.86
CA THR A 6 -14.22 -18.08 20.58
C THR A 6 -15.33 -17.05 20.67
N ASP A 7 -14.98 -15.78 20.75
CA ASP A 7 -15.90 -14.64 20.63
C ASP A 7 -16.58 -14.70 19.26
N GLY A 8 -17.73 -15.36 19.22
CA GLY A 8 -18.58 -15.45 18.03
C GLY A 8 -19.29 -14.12 17.80
N VAL A 9 -18.61 -13.14 17.19
CA VAL A 9 -19.29 -11.95 16.67
C VAL A 9 -20.35 -12.44 15.69
N GLN A 10 -21.61 -12.34 16.08
CA GLN A 10 -22.76 -12.75 15.26
C GLN A 10 -22.85 -11.82 14.04
N ARG A 11 -22.29 -12.25 12.91
CA ARG A 11 -22.30 -11.47 11.66
C ARG A 11 -23.67 -11.56 11.00
N ILE A 12 -24.14 -10.43 10.47
CA ILE A 12 -25.38 -10.39 9.69
C ILE A 12 -25.04 -10.87 8.27
N GLN A 13 -25.47 -12.09 7.93
CA GLN A 13 -25.13 -12.77 6.67
C GLN A 13 -25.45 -11.94 5.41
N ALA A 14 -26.52 -11.14 5.44
CA ALA A 14 -26.89 -10.30 4.29
C ALA A 14 -25.84 -9.18 4.08
N VAL A 15 -25.34 -8.60 5.16
CA VAL A 15 -24.28 -7.55 5.10
C VAL A 15 -22.96 -8.16 4.62
N ASP A 16 -22.55 -9.29 5.19
CA ASP A 16 -21.34 -10.00 4.75
C ASP A 16 -21.38 -10.29 3.25
N ARG A 17 -22.50 -10.84 2.77
CA ARG A 17 -22.68 -11.16 1.34
C ARG A 17 -22.66 -9.92 0.46
N ALA A 18 -23.25 -8.80 0.90
CA ALA A 18 -23.21 -7.54 0.17
C ALA A 18 -21.78 -7.01 0.03
N ILE A 19 -21.01 -7.03 1.12
CA ILE A 19 -19.59 -6.62 1.13
C ILE A 19 -18.74 -7.52 0.23
N VAL A 20 -18.94 -8.85 0.29
CA VAL A 20 -18.25 -9.80 -0.59
C VAL A 20 -18.53 -9.51 -2.07
N LEU A 21 -19.77 -9.20 -2.43
CA LEU A 21 -20.15 -8.83 -3.80
C LEU A 21 -19.48 -7.51 -4.21
N LEU A 22 -19.49 -6.49 -3.35
CA LEU A 22 -18.84 -5.20 -3.63
C LEU A 22 -17.32 -5.38 -3.85
N LYS A 23 -16.65 -6.11 -2.96
CA LYS A 23 -15.24 -6.48 -3.12
C LYS A 23 -14.97 -7.25 -4.43
N ALA A 24 -15.87 -8.15 -4.83
CA ALA A 24 -15.75 -8.91 -6.07
C ALA A 24 -15.91 -8.02 -7.33
N VAL A 25 -16.82 -7.04 -7.32
CA VAL A 25 -16.95 -6.03 -8.38
C VAL A 25 -15.65 -5.21 -8.44
N ALA A 26 -15.21 -4.68 -7.32
CA ALA A 26 -14.00 -3.90 -7.22
C ALA A 26 -12.75 -4.67 -7.67
N ALA A 27 -12.67 -5.98 -7.42
CA ALA A 27 -11.56 -6.85 -7.80
C ALA A 27 -11.56 -7.31 -9.27
N SER A 28 -12.58 -6.97 -10.06
CA SER A 28 -12.69 -7.45 -11.44
C SER A 28 -11.96 -6.52 -12.43
N THR A 29 -11.10 -7.07 -13.27
CA THR A 29 -10.43 -6.34 -14.37
C THR A 29 -11.38 -5.97 -15.50
N THR A 30 -12.42 -6.82 -15.72
CA THR A 30 -13.53 -6.55 -16.65
C THR A 30 -14.82 -6.51 -15.86
N PRO A 31 -15.70 -5.52 -16.09
CA PRO A 31 -16.97 -5.43 -15.38
C PRO A 31 -17.75 -6.74 -15.42
N PRO A 32 -18.08 -7.37 -14.28
CA PRO A 32 -18.76 -8.66 -14.23
C PRO A 32 -20.28 -8.52 -14.32
N THR A 33 -20.95 -9.60 -14.76
CA THR A 33 -22.40 -9.76 -14.69
C THR A 33 -22.84 -10.31 -13.33
N VAL A 34 -24.13 -10.20 -13.00
CA VAL A 34 -24.70 -10.81 -11.77
C VAL A 34 -24.44 -12.32 -11.69
N LEU A 35 -24.44 -13.03 -12.83
CA LEU A 35 -24.22 -14.47 -12.85
C LEU A 35 -22.78 -14.84 -12.51
N GLU A 36 -21.81 -14.09 -13.06
CA GLU A 36 -20.39 -14.24 -12.77
C GLU A 36 -20.10 -13.95 -11.30
N LEU A 37 -20.67 -12.87 -10.75
CA LEU A 37 -20.54 -12.51 -9.33
C LEU A 37 -21.16 -13.57 -8.41
N ALA A 38 -22.37 -14.05 -8.73
CA ALA A 38 -23.06 -15.07 -7.95
C ALA A 38 -22.22 -16.35 -7.84
N ARG A 39 -21.66 -16.82 -8.97
CA ARG A 39 -20.80 -18.01 -9.01
C ARG A 39 -19.51 -17.80 -8.22
N ARG A 40 -18.83 -16.67 -8.44
CA ARG A 40 -17.55 -16.32 -7.79
C ARG A 40 -17.67 -16.22 -6.27
N CYS A 41 -18.81 -15.68 -5.79
CA CYS A 41 -19.04 -15.46 -4.37
C CYS A 41 -19.79 -16.62 -3.67
N GLY A 42 -20.15 -17.68 -4.37
CA GLY A 42 -20.93 -18.79 -3.80
C GLY A 42 -22.34 -18.38 -3.34
N ILE A 43 -22.96 -17.38 -3.98
CA ILE A 43 -24.27 -16.83 -3.64
C ILE A 43 -25.25 -17.19 -4.75
N ASN A 44 -26.51 -17.57 -4.41
CA ASN A 44 -27.48 -17.81 -5.45
C ASN A 44 -27.81 -16.51 -6.21
N ARG A 45 -28.16 -16.65 -7.52
CA ARG A 45 -28.35 -15.52 -8.42
C ARG A 45 -29.42 -14.53 -7.94
N ALA A 46 -30.53 -15.01 -7.36
CA ALA A 46 -31.62 -14.14 -6.89
C ALA A 46 -31.16 -13.27 -5.69
N THR A 47 -30.42 -13.87 -4.75
CA THR A 47 -29.85 -13.15 -3.60
C THR A 47 -28.77 -12.15 -4.06
N ALA A 48 -27.86 -12.56 -4.96
CA ALA A 48 -26.83 -11.68 -5.51
C ALA A 48 -27.47 -10.46 -6.23
N TRP A 49 -28.51 -10.69 -7.03
CA TRP A 49 -29.23 -9.62 -7.71
C TRP A 49 -29.87 -8.63 -6.71
N ARG A 50 -30.55 -9.14 -5.66
CA ARG A 50 -31.16 -8.26 -4.64
C ARG A 50 -30.13 -7.42 -3.89
N LEU A 51 -29.00 -8.02 -3.51
CA LEU A 51 -27.92 -7.31 -2.81
C LEU A 51 -27.27 -6.28 -3.72
N LEU A 52 -26.99 -6.60 -4.99
CA LEU A 52 -26.45 -5.67 -5.97
C LEU A 52 -27.40 -4.50 -6.23
N ARG A 53 -28.72 -4.73 -6.29
CA ARG A 53 -29.72 -3.66 -6.39
C ARG A 53 -29.69 -2.72 -5.17
N THR A 54 -29.47 -3.25 -3.98
CA THR A 54 -29.30 -2.44 -2.77
C THR A 54 -28.01 -1.62 -2.84
N LEU A 55 -26.90 -2.24 -3.24
CA LEU A 55 -25.62 -1.53 -3.42
C LEU A 55 -25.71 -0.43 -4.50
N GLU A 56 -26.43 -0.72 -5.61
CA GLU A 56 -26.72 0.24 -6.69
C GLU A 56 -27.57 1.42 -6.18
N HIS A 57 -28.61 1.14 -5.39
CA HIS A 57 -29.44 2.18 -4.76
C HIS A 57 -28.61 3.15 -3.88
N HIS A 58 -27.60 2.63 -3.19
CA HIS A 58 -26.68 3.44 -2.39
C HIS A 58 -25.49 4.00 -3.18
N GLY A 59 -25.46 3.84 -4.51
CA GLY A 59 -24.39 4.32 -5.37
C GLY A 59 -23.05 3.62 -5.18
N LEU A 60 -23.02 2.47 -4.46
CA LEU A 60 -21.77 1.72 -4.22
C LEU A 60 -21.34 0.88 -5.41
N VAL A 61 -22.27 0.51 -6.26
CA VAL A 61 -22.05 -0.08 -7.58
C VAL A 61 -22.92 0.63 -8.61
N ASP A 62 -22.43 0.71 -9.84
CA ASP A 62 -23.19 1.15 -11.00
C ASP A 62 -23.44 -0.05 -11.91
N ARG A 63 -24.60 -0.08 -12.56
CA ARG A 63 -24.96 -1.09 -13.54
C ARG A 63 -25.15 -0.47 -14.89
N ASP A 64 -24.41 -0.94 -15.87
CA ASP A 64 -24.62 -0.59 -17.26
C ASP A 64 -25.93 -1.20 -17.76
N VAL A 65 -26.83 -0.36 -18.26
CA VAL A 65 -28.18 -0.79 -18.69
C VAL A 65 -28.19 -1.63 -19.95
N VAL A 66 -27.16 -1.54 -20.79
CA VAL A 66 -27.04 -2.27 -22.05
C VAL A 66 -26.36 -3.62 -21.82
N THR A 67 -25.17 -3.59 -21.20
CA THR A 67 -24.36 -4.78 -21.02
C THR A 67 -24.71 -5.58 -19.75
N GLN A 68 -25.51 -4.98 -18.85
CA GLN A 68 -25.91 -5.55 -17.56
C GLN A 68 -24.72 -5.90 -16.64
N ARG A 69 -23.59 -5.22 -16.85
CA ARG A 69 -22.35 -5.40 -16.11
C ARG A 69 -22.24 -4.38 -14.99
N TYR A 70 -21.55 -4.75 -13.92
CA TYR A 70 -21.40 -3.94 -12.72
C TYR A 70 -19.99 -3.34 -12.62
N THR A 71 -19.93 -2.08 -12.23
CA THR A 71 -18.69 -1.35 -11.87
C THR A 71 -18.83 -0.79 -10.46
N VAL A 72 -17.74 -0.37 -9.85
CA VAL A 72 -17.79 0.37 -8.59
C VAL A 72 -18.42 1.74 -8.85
N GLY A 73 -19.44 2.10 -8.08
CA GLY A 73 -20.18 3.35 -8.21
C GLY A 73 -19.49 4.52 -7.48
N TYR A 74 -19.90 5.74 -7.85
CA TYR A 74 -19.34 6.98 -7.30
C TYR A 74 -19.53 7.09 -5.76
N GLY A 75 -20.59 6.51 -5.20
CA GLY A 75 -20.82 6.48 -3.74
C GLY A 75 -19.69 5.83 -2.95
N ALA A 76 -19.00 4.85 -3.54
CA ALA A 76 -17.82 4.26 -2.92
C ALA A 76 -16.66 5.28 -2.81
N THR A 77 -16.50 6.17 -3.78
CA THR A 77 -15.50 7.25 -3.74
C THR A 77 -15.83 8.27 -2.65
N VAL A 78 -17.11 8.59 -2.45
CA VAL A 78 -17.57 9.49 -1.38
C VAL A 78 -17.25 8.90 0.00
N ILE A 79 -17.51 7.60 0.19
CA ILE A 79 -17.16 6.92 1.45
C ILE A 79 -15.64 6.88 1.65
N ALA A 80 -14.89 6.57 0.59
CA ALA A 80 -13.43 6.54 0.66
C ALA A 80 -12.82 7.92 0.98
N SER A 81 -13.43 9.01 0.49
CA SER A 81 -12.96 10.38 0.80
C SER A 81 -13.20 10.80 2.27
N ALA A 82 -14.10 10.12 2.97
CA ALA A 82 -14.32 10.34 4.40
C ALA A 82 -13.33 9.54 5.28
N VAL A 83 -12.53 8.65 4.68
CA VAL A 83 -11.44 7.98 5.40
C VAL A 83 -10.32 8.99 5.57
N THR A 84 -10.15 9.46 6.80
CA THR A 84 -8.97 10.24 7.17
C THR A 84 -7.78 9.29 7.33
N ASP A 85 -6.59 9.70 6.92
CA ASP A 85 -5.36 8.95 7.17
C ASP A 85 -5.21 8.58 8.65
N ASP A 86 -5.79 9.38 9.55
CA ASP A 86 -5.81 9.16 11.00
C ASP A 86 -6.36 7.79 11.42
N ALA A 87 -7.36 7.26 10.72
CA ALA A 87 -7.91 5.94 11.04
C ALA A 87 -6.92 4.81 10.68
N LEU A 88 -6.28 4.91 9.53
CA LEU A 88 -5.22 3.99 9.12
C LEU A 88 -4.01 4.13 10.05
N ILE A 89 -3.54 5.36 10.29
CA ILE A 89 -2.40 5.67 11.15
C ILE A 89 -2.60 5.07 12.53
N ARG A 90 -3.74 5.30 13.18
CA ARG A 90 -4.02 4.72 14.52
C ARG A 90 -3.92 3.20 14.55
N ARG A 91 -4.35 2.52 13.48
CA ARG A 91 -4.30 1.04 13.41
C ARG A 91 -2.89 0.52 13.18
N VAL A 92 -2.09 1.21 12.38
CA VAL A 92 -0.76 0.72 11.96
C VAL A 92 0.38 1.24 12.84
N ARG A 93 0.17 2.36 13.57
CA ARG A 93 1.20 2.98 14.41
C ARG A 93 1.87 2.05 15.42
N PRO A 94 1.17 1.09 16.07
CA PRO A 94 1.83 0.10 16.94
C PRO A 94 2.87 -0.75 16.20
N LEU A 95 2.60 -1.15 14.93
CA LEU A 95 3.53 -1.92 14.10
C LEU A 95 4.75 -1.07 13.69
N LEU A 96 4.53 0.22 13.37
CA LEU A 96 5.62 1.14 13.06
C LEU A 96 6.50 1.38 14.29
N THR A 97 5.90 1.50 15.47
CA THR A 97 6.61 1.69 16.73
C THR A 97 7.47 0.47 17.07
N ASP A 98 6.92 -0.73 16.93
CA ASP A 98 7.65 -1.97 17.14
C ASP A 98 8.83 -2.11 16.15
N LEU A 99 8.62 -1.81 14.87
CA LEU A 99 9.68 -1.79 13.86
C LEU A 99 10.78 -0.78 14.21
N CYS A 100 10.40 0.42 14.65
CA CYS A 100 11.34 1.45 15.10
C CYS A 100 12.20 0.96 16.28
N LEU A 101 11.59 0.34 17.27
CA LEU A 101 12.31 -0.21 18.43
C LEU A 101 13.26 -1.36 18.03
N ARG A 102 12.85 -2.25 17.11
CA ARG A 102 13.70 -3.36 16.64
C ARG A 102 14.87 -2.91 15.78
N THR A 103 14.64 -1.90 14.95
CA THR A 103 15.68 -1.41 14.04
C THR A 103 16.55 -0.33 14.66
N GLY A 104 16.05 0.42 15.65
CA GLY A 104 16.74 1.59 16.20
C GLY A 104 16.81 2.76 15.22
N GLU A 105 16.04 2.72 14.14
CA GLU A 105 16.02 3.72 13.06
C GLU A 105 14.66 4.42 12.97
N VAL A 106 14.62 5.54 12.24
CA VAL A 106 13.36 6.25 11.98
C VAL A 106 12.48 5.43 11.05
N VAL A 107 11.22 5.28 11.42
CA VAL A 107 10.22 4.59 10.61
C VAL A 107 9.16 5.56 10.17
N THR A 108 8.83 5.56 8.87
CA THR A 108 7.75 6.37 8.32
C THR A 108 6.79 5.52 7.51
N LEU A 109 5.52 5.91 7.53
CA LEU A 109 4.51 5.41 6.63
C LEU A 109 4.27 6.43 5.52
N ALA A 110 4.39 6.01 4.27
CA ALA A 110 3.97 6.80 3.12
C ALA A 110 2.74 6.15 2.48
N VAL A 111 1.72 6.94 2.18
CA VAL A 111 0.49 6.48 1.51
C VAL A 111 0.52 6.90 0.05
N ALA A 112 0.14 5.97 -0.84
CA ALA A 112 0.01 6.25 -2.25
C ALA A 112 -1.21 7.15 -2.50
N ARG A 113 -0.99 8.34 -3.08
CA ARG A 113 -2.04 9.27 -3.46
C ARG A 113 -1.93 9.60 -4.94
N ARG A 114 -2.82 9.03 -5.75
CA ARG A 114 -2.80 9.16 -7.23
C ARG A 114 -1.44 8.72 -7.79
N PHE A 115 -0.58 9.69 -8.14
CA PHE A 115 0.71 9.47 -8.77
C PHE A 115 1.89 9.82 -7.87
N ASN A 116 1.67 9.90 -6.55
CA ASN A 116 2.68 10.33 -5.60
C ASN A 116 2.63 9.53 -4.30
N LEU A 117 3.73 9.58 -3.53
CA LEU A 117 3.80 9.09 -2.17
C LEU A 117 3.84 10.29 -1.22
N VAL A 118 3.03 10.23 -0.17
CA VAL A 118 3.01 11.25 0.88
C VAL A 118 3.29 10.59 2.22
N TYR A 119 4.27 11.09 2.95
CA TYR A 119 4.53 10.66 4.32
C TYR A 119 3.39 11.11 5.23
N THR A 120 2.74 10.18 5.89
CA THR A 120 1.56 10.41 6.72
C THR A 120 1.81 10.15 8.20
N ASP A 121 2.85 9.38 8.53
CA ASP A 121 3.25 9.13 9.92
C ASP A 121 4.76 8.93 10.03
N GLN A 122 5.33 9.34 11.16
CA GLN A 122 6.74 9.21 11.50
C GLN A 122 6.90 8.79 12.95
N VAL A 123 7.72 7.76 13.18
CA VAL A 123 8.10 7.27 14.51
C VAL A 123 9.62 7.34 14.61
N GLU A 124 10.10 7.95 15.67
CA GLU A 124 11.54 8.15 15.93
C GLU A 124 12.00 7.30 17.11
N PRO A 125 13.22 6.77 17.06
CA PRO A 125 13.80 6.11 18.23
C PRO A 125 13.99 7.11 19.39
N PRO A 126 13.91 6.66 20.64
CA PRO A 126 14.27 7.51 21.77
C PRO A 126 15.67 8.11 21.60
N ASN A 127 15.80 9.42 21.83
CA ASN A 127 17.06 10.17 21.73
C ASN A 127 17.63 10.39 20.32
N MET A 128 16.85 10.17 19.26
CA MET A 128 17.20 10.58 17.91
C MET A 128 16.35 11.79 17.52
N MET A 129 17.00 12.84 17.03
CA MET A 129 16.31 13.95 16.35
C MET A 129 16.40 13.71 14.85
N ALA A 130 15.27 13.57 14.21
CA ALA A 130 15.18 13.35 12.77
C ALA A 130 14.45 14.52 12.08
N PRO A 131 14.81 14.85 10.82
CA PRO A 131 14.02 15.78 10.04
C PRO A 131 12.57 15.31 9.91
N ASN A 132 11.63 16.23 10.03
CA ASN A 132 10.22 15.92 9.78
C ASN A 132 9.96 15.92 8.27
N TRP A 133 9.54 14.76 7.76
CA TRP A 133 9.22 14.52 6.35
C TRP A 133 7.71 14.50 6.06
N LEU A 134 6.86 14.66 7.07
CA LEU A 134 5.41 14.63 6.90
C LEU A 134 4.98 15.68 5.85
N ASP A 135 4.05 15.27 5.00
CA ASP A 135 3.47 16.07 3.91
C ASP A 135 4.46 16.57 2.83
N LYS A 136 5.71 16.11 2.87
CA LYS A 136 6.69 16.48 1.85
C LYS A 136 6.65 15.52 0.66
N PRO A 137 6.79 16.02 -0.58
CA PRO A 137 6.90 15.18 -1.76
C PRO A 137 8.21 14.40 -1.76
N LEU A 138 8.15 13.15 -2.19
CA LEU A 138 9.30 12.25 -2.30
C LEU A 138 9.79 12.13 -3.74
N PRO A 139 11.11 12.24 -3.98
CA PRO A 139 11.68 11.84 -5.26
C PRO A 139 11.61 10.32 -5.40
N LEU A 140 10.72 9.84 -6.28
CA LEU A 140 10.42 8.41 -6.37
C LEU A 140 11.62 7.56 -6.82
N HIS A 141 12.51 8.08 -7.67
CA HIS A 141 13.67 7.32 -8.16
C HIS A 141 14.87 7.32 -7.21
N ALA A 142 14.97 8.32 -6.32
CA ALA A 142 16.14 8.55 -5.47
C ALA A 142 15.90 8.21 -3.98
N THR A 143 14.78 7.56 -3.66
CA THR A 143 14.46 7.14 -2.29
C THR A 143 14.08 5.66 -2.25
N SER A 144 14.42 4.96 -1.17
CA SER A 144 14.00 3.58 -0.99
C SER A 144 12.47 3.44 -1.00
N GLY A 145 11.74 4.39 -0.43
CA GLY A 145 10.28 4.41 -0.46
C GLY A 145 9.71 4.55 -1.85
N GLY A 146 10.26 5.47 -2.64
CA GLY A 146 9.86 5.66 -4.02
C GLY A 146 10.14 4.43 -4.89
N LYS A 147 11.33 3.82 -4.78
CA LYS A 147 11.69 2.59 -5.49
C LYS A 147 10.80 1.41 -5.07
N ALA A 148 10.50 1.27 -3.77
CA ALA A 148 9.59 0.26 -3.27
C ALA A 148 8.18 0.39 -3.87
N PHE A 149 7.70 1.62 -4.04
CA PHE A 149 6.43 1.90 -4.70
C PHE A 149 6.47 1.62 -6.20
N LEU A 150 7.46 2.19 -6.90
CA LEU A 150 7.61 2.06 -8.36
C LEU A 150 7.72 0.61 -8.82
N ALA A 151 8.34 -0.25 -8.01
CA ALA A 151 8.56 -1.66 -8.36
C ALA A 151 7.26 -2.43 -8.65
N TRP A 152 6.14 -2.03 -8.06
CA TRP A 152 4.86 -2.71 -8.18
C TRP A 152 3.88 -2.04 -9.16
N LEU A 153 4.27 -0.92 -9.76
CA LEU A 153 3.50 -0.25 -10.82
C LEU A 153 3.78 -0.89 -12.18
N GLY A 154 2.82 -0.80 -13.08
CA GLY A 154 3.01 -1.12 -14.50
C GLY A 154 4.01 -0.15 -15.16
N ARG A 155 4.60 -0.56 -16.30
CA ARG A 155 5.58 0.28 -17.01
C ARG A 155 4.97 1.62 -17.42
N ASP A 156 3.78 1.60 -18.00
CA ASP A 156 3.09 2.83 -18.45
C ASP A 156 2.79 3.79 -17.28
N GLU A 157 2.45 3.23 -16.11
CA GLU A 157 2.22 4.02 -14.90
C GLU A 157 3.52 4.68 -14.42
N ARG A 158 4.64 3.94 -14.42
CA ARG A 158 5.96 4.49 -14.05
C ARG A 158 6.40 5.59 -15.01
N ASP A 159 6.20 5.38 -16.32
CA ASP A 159 6.57 6.36 -17.34
C ASP A 159 5.72 7.62 -17.27
N ALA A 160 4.47 7.51 -16.79
CA ALA A 160 3.59 8.66 -16.60
C ALA A 160 3.96 9.53 -15.37
N ILE A 161 4.60 8.95 -14.35
CA ILE A 161 4.90 9.66 -13.08
C ILE A 161 6.37 10.06 -12.93
N LEU A 162 7.27 9.36 -13.60
CA LEU A 162 8.69 9.70 -13.57
C LEU A 162 9.02 10.79 -14.60
N PRO A 163 9.82 11.79 -14.26
CA PRO A 163 10.26 12.79 -15.20
C PRO A 163 11.09 12.18 -16.33
N ALA A 164 11.08 12.76 -17.53
CA ALA A 164 11.84 12.27 -18.68
C ALA A 164 13.34 12.12 -18.37
N THR A 165 13.91 13.06 -17.64
CA THR A 165 15.27 13.02 -17.10
C THR A 165 15.19 12.89 -15.59
N LEU A 166 15.84 11.89 -14.99
CA LEU A 166 15.88 11.68 -13.56
C LEU A 166 16.83 12.71 -12.92
N PRO A 167 16.36 13.59 -12.02
CA PRO A 167 17.21 14.56 -11.35
C PRO A 167 18.30 13.89 -10.51
N ARG A 168 19.49 14.47 -10.53
CA ARG A 168 20.59 14.10 -9.63
C ARG A 168 20.51 14.92 -8.35
N TYR A 169 20.53 14.27 -7.20
CA TYR A 169 20.54 14.90 -5.88
C TYR A 169 21.91 14.81 -5.22
N THR A 170 22.59 13.67 -5.40
CA THR A 170 23.95 13.40 -4.93
C THR A 170 24.75 12.67 -6.00
N ASP A 171 26.02 12.40 -5.74
CA ASP A 171 26.84 11.58 -6.66
C ASP A 171 26.41 10.10 -6.69
N HIS A 172 25.63 9.67 -5.72
CA HIS A 172 25.08 8.31 -5.62
C HIS A 172 23.73 8.14 -6.31
N THR A 173 23.05 9.23 -6.72
CA THR A 173 21.73 9.16 -7.34
C THR A 173 21.76 8.37 -8.64
N VAL A 174 20.91 7.35 -8.73
CA VAL A 174 20.63 6.63 -9.98
C VAL A 174 19.87 7.55 -10.93
N THR A 175 20.50 7.93 -12.04
CA THR A 175 19.92 8.82 -13.07
C THR A 175 19.69 8.11 -14.40
N ASP A 176 20.18 6.89 -14.53
CA ASP A 176 19.96 6.04 -15.70
C ASP A 176 18.68 5.21 -15.53
N ARG A 177 17.83 5.22 -16.56
CA ARG A 177 16.55 4.51 -16.55
C ARG A 177 16.69 2.99 -16.53
N GLU A 178 17.69 2.45 -17.24
CA GLU A 178 17.92 1.01 -17.29
C GLU A 178 18.47 0.50 -15.96
N GLU A 179 19.31 1.30 -15.31
CA GLU A 179 19.79 0.99 -13.97
C GLU A 179 18.65 1.00 -12.95
N LEU A 180 17.80 2.01 -12.98
CA LEU A 180 16.60 2.05 -12.15
C LEU A 180 15.71 0.82 -12.36
N GLU A 181 15.46 0.41 -13.61
CA GLU A 181 14.64 -0.78 -13.89
C GLU A 181 15.29 -2.07 -13.36
N ARG A 182 16.63 -2.18 -13.37
CA ARG A 182 17.34 -3.31 -12.74
C ARG A 182 17.14 -3.34 -11.22
N GLU A 183 17.21 -2.19 -10.57
CA GLU A 183 16.94 -2.07 -9.15
C GLU A 183 15.47 -2.40 -8.81
N LEU A 184 14.51 -1.91 -9.60
CA LEU A 184 13.09 -2.25 -9.42
C LEU A 184 12.82 -3.75 -9.62
N ALA A 185 13.53 -4.41 -10.51
CA ALA A 185 13.46 -5.86 -10.66
C ALA A 185 13.99 -6.59 -9.43
N GLU A 186 15.06 -6.09 -8.82
CA GLU A 186 15.59 -6.62 -7.57
C GLU A 186 14.61 -6.41 -6.41
N VAL A 187 13.93 -5.25 -6.33
CA VAL A 187 12.87 -5.00 -5.34
C VAL A 187 11.74 -6.02 -5.48
N ARG A 188 11.30 -6.33 -6.68
CA ARG A 188 10.27 -7.37 -6.91
C ARG A 188 10.70 -8.75 -6.44
N ARG A 189 12.01 -9.06 -6.53
CA ARG A 189 12.58 -10.34 -6.09
C ARG A 189 12.75 -10.44 -4.59
N THR A 190 13.21 -9.35 -3.95
CA THR A 190 13.54 -9.33 -2.50
C THR A 190 12.40 -8.87 -1.62
N GLY A 191 11.44 -8.10 -2.18
CA GLY A 191 10.34 -7.47 -1.47
C GLY A 191 10.67 -6.08 -0.91
N PHE A 192 11.94 -5.63 -0.96
CA PHE A 192 12.35 -4.34 -0.41
C PHE A 192 13.31 -3.59 -1.35
N ALA A 193 13.25 -2.27 -1.28
CA ALA A 193 14.17 -1.36 -1.94
C ALA A 193 15.23 -0.87 -0.95
N LEU A 194 16.41 -0.58 -1.46
CA LEU A 194 17.49 0.08 -0.74
C LEU A 194 17.74 1.47 -1.33
N CYS A 195 18.21 2.38 -0.50
CA CYS A 195 18.75 3.68 -0.88
C CYS A 195 19.95 3.97 -0.01
N ASP A 196 21.12 4.16 -0.62
CA ASP A 196 22.34 4.54 0.09
C ASP A 196 22.83 5.88 -0.42
N ARG A 197 22.51 6.95 0.31
CA ARG A 197 22.93 8.33 0.05
C ARG A 197 22.47 8.92 -1.30
N GLU A 198 21.43 8.37 -1.93
CA GLU A 198 21.00 8.79 -3.25
C GLU A 198 20.21 10.10 -3.26
N TYR A 199 19.46 10.38 -2.20
CA TYR A 199 18.70 11.62 -2.05
C TYR A 199 19.40 12.64 -1.16
N GLU A 200 20.01 12.16 -0.07
CA GLU A 200 20.79 12.95 0.86
C GLU A 200 22.07 12.22 1.22
N GLU A 201 23.20 12.92 1.20
CA GLU A 201 24.54 12.37 1.46
C GLU A 201 24.68 11.66 2.82
N PHE A 202 23.84 12.04 3.78
CA PHE A 202 23.93 11.56 5.16
C PHE A 202 22.90 10.51 5.51
N SER A 203 22.01 10.17 4.60
CA SER A 203 20.89 9.26 4.84
C SER A 203 20.97 8.00 3.97
N SER A 204 20.68 6.88 4.60
CA SER A 204 20.44 5.60 3.90
C SER A 204 19.26 4.88 4.52
N GLY A 205 18.59 4.03 3.74
CA GLY A 205 17.39 3.37 4.22
C GLY A 205 16.97 2.18 3.37
N ALA A 206 15.98 1.45 3.90
CA ALA A 206 15.31 0.35 3.22
C ALA A 206 13.80 0.49 3.39
N SER A 207 13.05 0.12 2.36
CA SER A 207 11.60 0.28 2.34
C SER A 207 10.90 -0.89 1.67
N ALA A 208 9.70 -1.20 2.13
CA ALA A 208 8.84 -2.23 1.56
C ALA A 208 7.44 -1.69 1.28
N ALA A 209 6.86 -2.08 0.14
CA ALA A 209 5.51 -1.70 -0.22
C ALA A 209 4.48 -2.55 0.54
N VAL A 210 3.44 -1.91 1.04
CA VAL A 210 2.20 -2.54 1.49
C VAL A 210 1.37 -2.80 0.26
N LEU A 211 1.12 -4.07 -0.03
CA LEU A 211 0.39 -4.50 -1.21
C LEU A 211 -1.01 -4.94 -0.84
N ASN A 212 -1.99 -4.54 -1.62
CA ASN A 212 -3.34 -5.09 -1.51
C ASN A 212 -3.45 -6.50 -2.15
N SER A 213 -4.62 -7.12 -2.04
CA SER A 213 -4.92 -8.44 -2.63
C SER A 213 -4.68 -8.55 -4.15
N ARG A 214 -4.58 -7.42 -4.87
CA ARG A 214 -4.21 -7.37 -6.29
C ARG A 214 -2.73 -7.13 -6.53
N ARG A 215 -1.90 -7.12 -5.49
CA ARG A 215 -0.49 -6.77 -5.52
C ARG A 215 -0.22 -5.31 -5.99
N ALA A 216 -1.21 -4.42 -5.87
CA ALA A 216 -1.01 -3.00 -6.09
C ALA A 216 -0.50 -2.33 -4.81
N PRO A 217 0.49 -1.43 -4.89
CA PRO A 217 1.04 -0.76 -3.73
C PRO A 217 0.07 0.32 -3.22
N THR A 218 -0.35 0.22 -1.97
CA THR A 218 -1.27 1.17 -1.31
C THR A 218 -0.55 2.10 -0.34
N ALA A 219 0.51 1.61 0.26
CA ALA A 219 1.38 2.35 1.16
C ALA A 219 2.81 1.80 1.09
N VAL A 220 3.74 2.48 1.75
CA VAL A 220 5.13 2.05 1.88
C VAL A 220 5.58 2.26 3.31
N VAL A 221 6.20 1.23 3.89
CA VAL A 221 6.91 1.31 5.16
C VAL A 221 8.36 1.65 4.84
N ASN A 222 8.84 2.78 5.35
CA ASN A 222 10.21 3.23 5.17
C ASN A 222 10.95 3.17 6.50
N VAL A 223 12.19 2.70 6.46
CA VAL A 223 13.11 2.71 7.60
C VAL A 223 14.39 3.37 7.12
N TRP A 224 14.79 4.43 7.78
CA TRP A 224 15.95 5.21 7.38
C TRP A 224 16.69 5.81 8.58
N GLY A 225 17.96 6.10 8.39
CA GLY A 225 18.81 6.69 9.41
C GLY A 225 20.15 7.16 8.84
N PRO A 226 21.11 7.53 9.71
CA PRO A 226 22.40 8.05 9.29
C PRO A 226 23.19 7.00 8.48
N ALA A 227 23.63 7.38 7.27
CA ALA A 227 24.36 6.49 6.37
C ALA A 227 25.60 5.81 7.00
N PRO A 228 26.42 6.51 7.83
CA PRO A 228 27.56 5.86 8.47
C PRO A 228 27.22 4.70 9.42
N MET A 229 25.97 4.66 9.92
CA MET A 229 25.48 3.61 10.83
C MET A 229 24.91 2.41 10.05
N ASN A 230 24.65 2.56 8.76
CA ASN A 230 23.88 1.63 7.94
C ASN A 230 24.75 0.96 6.86
N SER A 231 25.54 -0.03 7.22
CA SER A 231 26.27 -0.87 6.25
C SER A 231 25.30 -1.57 5.29
N ALA A 232 25.79 -1.99 4.12
CA ALA A 232 24.98 -2.75 3.15
C ALA A 232 24.35 -4.03 3.72
N ARG A 233 25.01 -4.68 4.69
CA ARG A 233 24.45 -5.82 5.42
C ARG A 233 23.27 -5.37 6.30
N ARG A 234 23.46 -4.29 7.06
CA ARG A 234 22.44 -3.72 7.95
C ARG A 234 21.21 -3.29 7.18
N LEU A 235 21.36 -2.62 6.05
CA LEU A 235 20.26 -2.21 5.19
C LEU A 235 19.43 -3.42 4.70
N ARG A 236 20.06 -4.55 4.37
CA ARG A 236 19.32 -5.76 4.00
C ARG A 236 18.56 -6.38 5.18
N GLU A 237 19.11 -6.32 6.39
CA GLU A 237 18.43 -6.77 7.61
C GLU A 237 17.20 -5.90 7.87
N ILE A 238 17.35 -4.58 7.81
CA ILE A 238 16.26 -3.60 7.91
C ILE A 238 15.20 -3.84 6.83
N GLY A 239 15.61 -4.08 5.58
CA GLY A 239 14.69 -4.36 4.48
C GLY A 239 13.79 -5.57 4.74
N ARG A 240 14.34 -6.66 5.32
CA ARG A 240 13.54 -7.85 5.69
C ARG A 240 12.53 -7.55 6.81
N GLU A 241 12.92 -6.73 7.79
CA GLU A 241 12.00 -6.28 8.84
C GLU A 241 10.88 -5.41 8.24
N ALA A 242 11.21 -4.48 7.33
CA ALA A 242 10.23 -3.66 6.63
C ALA A 242 9.23 -4.51 5.82
N VAL A 243 9.68 -5.58 5.14
CA VAL A 243 8.80 -6.53 4.43
C VAL A 243 7.81 -7.20 5.37
N ARG A 244 8.27 -7.68 6.53
CA ARG A 244 7.38 -8.31 7.52
C ARG A 244 6.31 -7.34 8.00
N THR A 245 6.71 -6.16 8.41
CA THR A 245 5.78 -5.12 8.88
C THR A 245 4.82 -4.67 7.77
N ALA A 246 5.29 -4.53 6.52
CA ALA A 246 4.43 -4.20 5.40
C ALA A 246 3.37 -5.27 5.12
N ALA A 247 3.71 -6.55 5.26
CA ALA A 247 2.76 -7.66 5.14
C ALA A 247 1.70 -7.63 6.25
N GLU A 248 2.11 -7.44 7.51
CA GLU A 248 1.19 -7.30 8.65
C GLU A 248 0.24 -6.11 8.49
N ILE A 249 0.72 -4.99 7.95
CA ILE A 249 -0.14 -3.84 7.62
C ILE A 249 -1.12 -4.20 6.49
N GLY A 250 -0.67 -4.91 5.46
CA GLY A 250 -1.53 -5.38 4.38
C GLY A 250 -2.71 -6.20 4.90
N ASP A 251 -2.44 -7.17 5.77
CA ASP A 251 -3.46 -8.02 6.41
C ASP A 251 -4.46 -7.21 7.27
N LEU A 252 -4.05 -6.08 7.82
CA LEU A 252 -4.92 -5.20 8.62
C LEU A 252 -5.86 -4.33 7.77
N VAL A 253 -5.50 -4.01 6.52
CA VAL A 253 -6.22 -3.04 5.69
C VAL A 253 -7.00 -3.67 4.52
N ASP A 254 -6.78 -4.97 4.21
CA ASP A 254 -7.58 -5.77 3.29
C ASP A 254 -8.87 -6.28 3.93
#